data_9cbb78de7dc4f976cf385e68c9b0bfb3
#
_entry.id   9cbb78de7dc4f976cf385e68c9b0bfb3
#
_cell.length_a   1.000
_cell.length_b   1.000
_cell.length_c   1.000
_cell.angle_alpha   90.00
_cell.angle_beta   90.00
_cell.angle_gamma   90.00
#
_symmetry.space_group_name_H-M   'P 1'
#
loop_
_entity.id
_entity.type
_entity.pdbx_description
1 polymer ?
#
loop_
_entity_poly.entity_id
_entity_poly.type
_entity_poly.pdbx_seq_one_letter_code
_entity_poly.pdbx_strand_id
1 'polypeptide(L)'
;MQISLSGKRAVVAGGSRGIGRSIALGFAGAGAAVSICARGRTALDATSAEIGERGVTAHASVCDLADKAAIATYIAAAADSLGGIDILVNNASGFGATDDEEGWTRSLNIDVMATVRASHAAIPLMEKAGGGAILNISSISGYRASTRTAPYAAVKAALINYTMSQALMLAPKKIRVNAIAPGSIEFPGGMWEKRKTSDPKLYNAILNSIPWGRLGNPEEIANAALFLCSDAASWVTGQTLSVDGGQFLA
;
A
#
# COMPACT_ATOMS: atom_id res chain seq x y z
N MET A 1 21.16 -10.13 6.62
CA MET A 1 21.21 -9.10 5.54
C MET A 1 20.42 -7.90 6.02
N GLN A 2 21.06 -6.75 6.15
CA GLN A 2 20.35 -5.51 6.50
C GLN A 2 19.87 -4.85 5.20
N ILE A 3 18.56 -4.67 5.04
CA ILE A 3 17.98 -4.01 3.86
C ILE A 3 18.07 -2.50 4.08
N SER A 4 18.63 -1.77 3.12
CA SER A 4 18.76 -0.31 3.15
C SER A 4 17.98 0.31 1.99
N LEU A 5 17.36 1.45 2.25
CA LEU A 5 16.77 2.35 1.27
C LEU A 5 17.46 3.74 1.32
N SER A 6 18.67 3.81 1.83
CA SER A 6 19.42 5.06 1.90
C SER A 6 19.52 5.73 0.52
N GLY A 7 19.19 7.02 0.45
CA GLY A 7 19.16 7.79 -0.79
C GLY A 7 17.96 7.54 -1.69
N LYS A 8 17.06 6.62 -1.35
CA LYS A 8 15.80 6.40 -2.09
C LYS A 8 14.71 7.38 -1.64
N ARG A 9 13.80 7.70 -2.55
CA ARG A 9 12.70 8.65 -2.38
C ARG A 9 11.40 7.90 -2.57
N ALA A 10 10.65 7.74 -1.48
CA ALA A 10 9.45 6.90 -1.45
C ALA A 10 8.18 7.73 -1.27
N VAL A 11 7.17 7.43 -2.05
CA VAL A 11 5.81 7.98 -1.94
C VAL A 11 4.87 6.87 -1.48
N VAL A 12 4.15 7.08 -0.36
CA VAL A 12 3.16 6.14 0.18
C VAL A 12 1.77 6.77 0.15
N ALA A 13 0.96 6.39 -0.83
CA ALA A 13 -0.42 6.82 -0.93
C ALA A 13 -1.29 6.14 0.14
N GLY A 14 -1.86 6.93 1.06
CA GLY A 14 -2.59 6.40 2.22
C GLY A 14 -1.67 6.05 3.40
N GLY A 15 -0.66 6.89 3.69
CA GLY A 15 0.41 6.63 4.66
C GLY A 15 0.13 7.06 6.11
N SER A 16 -1.08 7.50 6.49
CA SER A 16 -1.32 8.11 7.81
C SER A 16 -1.67 7.14 8.93
N ARG A 17 -1.98 5.88 8.65
CA ARG A 17 -2.35 4.86 9.65
C ARG A 17 -2.16 3.44 9.14
N GLY A 18 -2.20 2.46 10.05
CA GLY A 18 -2.19 1.03 9.75
C GLY A 18 -1.02 0.63 8.85
N ILE A 19 -1.29 -0.19 7.84
CA ILE A 19 -0.29 -0.73 6.91
C ILE A 19 0.53 0.38 6.25
N GLY A 20 -0.13 1.40 5.70
CA GLY A 20 0.58 2.49 5.01
C GLY A 20 1.51 3.28 5.93
N ARG A 21 1.08 3.54 7.19
CA ARG A 21 1.96 4.18 8.18
C ARG A 21 3.17 3.30 8.52
N SER A 22 2.96 2.01 8.77
CA SER A 22 4.06 1.10 9.07
C SER A 22 5.03 0.97 7.90
N ILE A 23 4.55 0.93 6.65
CA ILE A 23 5.42 0.97 5.46
C ILE A 23 6.23 2.27 5.42
N ALA A 24 5.58 3.43 5.62
CA ALA A 24 6.27 4.73 5.60
C ALA A 24 7.35 4.82 6.68
N LEU A 25 7.04 4.38 7.90
CA LEU A 25 7.99 4.34 9.01
C LEU A 25 9.11 3.31 8.79
N GLY A 26 8.81 2.15 8.24
CA GLY A 26 9.81 1.13 7.88
C GLY A 26 10.79 1.64 6.81
N PHE A 27 10.28 2.35 5.80
CA PHE A 27 11.13 2.95 4.76
C PHE A 27 12.01 4.07 5.30
N ALA A 28 11.45 4.94 6.15
CA ALA A 28 12.21 5.98 6.83
C ALA A 28 13.30 5.40 7.74
N GLY A 29 12.98 4.34 8.51
CA GLY A 29 13.95 3.60 9.32
C GLY A 29 15.06 2.91 8.51
N ALA A 30 14.80 2.61 7.23
CA ALA A 30 15.80 2.09 6.29
C ALA A 30 16.56 3.21 5.54
N GLY A 31 16.33 4.48 5.86
CA GLY A 31 17.06 5.63 5.33
C GLY A 31 16.45 6.28 4.09
N ALA A 32 15.21 5.94 3.70
CA ALA A 32 14.54 6.61 2.60
C ALA A 32 13.95 7.96 3.01
N ALA A 33 14.00 8.95 2.12
CA ALA A 33 13.13 10.13 2.19
C ALA A 33 11.70 9.70 1.85
N VAL A 34 10.70 10.13 2.64
CA VAL A 34 9.34 9.61 2.53
C VAL A 34 8.30 10.72 2.41
N SER A 35 7.44 10.59 1.40
CA SER A 35 6.22 11.38 1.26
C SER A 35 4.99 10.52 1.55
N ILE A 36 4.05 11.06 2.32
CA ILE A 36 2.78 10.42 2.62
C ILE A 36 1.59 11.32 2.28
N CYS A 37 0.44 10.72 1.95
CA CYS A 37 -0.81 11.46 1.86
C CYS A 37 -1.97 10.76 2.55
N ALA A 38 -2.94 11.54 2.94
CA ALA A 38 -4.23 11.10 3.46
C ALA A 38 -5.26 12.24 3.41
N ARG A 39 -6.54 11.95 3.67
CA ARG A 39 -7.60 12.97 3.73
C ARG A 39 -7.59 13.80 5.03
N GLY A 40 -7.22 13.17 6.14
CA GLY A 40 -7.24 13.78 7.47
C GLY A 40 -5.87 14.29 7.90
N ARG A 41 -5.78 15.55 8.34
CA ARG A 41 -4.52 16.21 8.69
C ARG A 41 -3.90 15.66 9.98
N THR A 42 -4.66 15.46 11.04
CA THR A 42 -4.13 15.13 12.38
C THR A 42 -3.24 13.87 12.36
N ALA A 43 -3.74 12.74 11.84
CA ALA A 43 -2.95 11.50 11.76
C ALA A 43 -1.82 11.59 10.71
N LEU A 44 -2.03 12.42 9.68
CA LEU A 44 -1.03 12.66 8.64
C LEU A 44 0.17 13.41 9.21
N ASP A 45 -0.07 14.52 9.92
CA ASP A 45 0.96 15.35 10.52
C ASP A 45 1.74 14.57 11.60
N ALA A 46 1.04 13.78 12.44
CA ALA A 46 1.66 12.92 13.43
C ALA A 46 2.63 11.91 12.78
N THR A 47 2.18 11.21 11.74
CA THR A 47 3.03 10.24 11.03
C THR A 47 4.21 10.94 10.32
N SER A 48 4.01 12.14 9.77
CA SER A 48 5.08 12.92 9.15
C SER A 48 6.16 13.32 10.17
N ALA A 49 5.75 13.72 11.37
CA ALA A 49 6.70 14.01 12.47
C ALA A 49 7.53 12.77 12.83
N GLU A 50 6.88 11.62 13.00
CA GLU A 50 7.56 10.35 13.29
C GLU A 50 8.55 9.91 12.19
N ILE A 51 8.26 10.22 10.91
CA ILE A 51 9.20 10.02 9.80
C ILE A 51 10.40 10.93 9.96
N GLY A 52 10.18 12.23 10.25
CA GLY A 52 11.25 13.21 10.47
C GLY A 52 12.17 12.86 11.63
N GLU A 53 11.63 12.31 12.73
CA GLU A 53 12.40 11.83 13.89
C GLU A 53 13.41 10.72 13.55
N ARG A 54 13.27 10.07 12.38
CA ARG A 54 14.25 9.08 11.87
C ARG A 54 15.42 9.72 11.12
N GLY A 55 15.48 11.05 11.06
CA GLY A 55 16.57 11.79 10.43
C GLY A 55 16.53 11.82 8.91
N VAL A 56 15.38 11.56 8.29
CA VAL A 56 15.17 11.61 6.84
C VAL A 56 14.22 12.73 6.46
N THR A 57 14.22 13.12 5.18
CA THR A 57 13.24 14.08 4.66
C THR A 57 11.84 13.49 4.73
N ALA A 58 10.93 14.21 5.37
CA ALA A 58 9.51 13.89 5.48
C ALA A 58 8.68 14.93 4.71
N HIS A 59 7.75 14.47 3.86
CA HIS A 59 6.74 15.30 3.21
C HIS A 59 5.36 14.72 3.46
N ALA A 60 4.38 15.57 3.72
CA ALA A 60 3.01 15.16 3.93
C ALA A 60 2.04 16.13 3.25
N SER A 61 1.05 15.61 2.55
CA SER A 61 0.04 16.43 1.87
C SER A 61 -1.36 15.85 2.04
N VAL A 62 -2.33 16.72 2.31
CA VAL A 62 -3.74 16.32 2.27
C VAL A 62 -4.12 16.03 0.83
N CYS A 63 -4.62 14.82 0.56
CA CYS A 63 -5.04 14.39 -0.77
C CYS A 63 -6.24 13.45 -0.66
N ASP A 64 -7.31 13.76 -1.39
CA ASP A 64 -8.36 12.80 -1.66
C ASP A 64 -7.99 11.97 -2.89
N LEU A 65 -7.72 10.70 -2.67
CA LEU A 65 -7.33 9.78 -3.74
C LEU A 65 -8.48 9.38 -4.68
N ALA A 66 -9.71 9.82 -4.41
CA ALA A 66 -10.80 9.74 -5.39
C ALA A 66 -10.68 10.84 -6.47
N ASP A 67 -9.99 11.95 -6.18
CA ASP A 67 -9.82 13.06 -7.10
C ASP A 67 -8.54 12.91 -7.94
N LYS A 68 -8.72 12.87 -9.26
CA LYS A 68 -7.62 12.75 -10.23
C LYS A 68 -6.66 13.94 -10.16
N ALA A 69 -7.17 15.17 -10.02
CA ALA A 69 -6.34 16.37 -10.00
C ALA A 69 -5.54 16.46 -8.70
N ALA A 70 -6.16 16.11 -7.56
CA ALA A 70 -5.50 16.06 -6.27
C ALA A 70 -4.33 15.05 -6.28
N ILE A 71 -4.50 13.87 -6.90
CA ILE A 71 -3.42 12.88 -7.04
C ILE A 71 -2.25 13.46 -7.84
N ALA A 72 -2.51 14.07 -9.00
CA ALA A 72 -1.45 14.64 -9.85
C ALA A 72 -0.68 15.73 -9.10
N THR A 73 -1.39 16.63 -8.43
CA THR A 73 -0.79 17.69 -7.60
C THR A 73 0.06 17.11 -6.46
N TYR A 74 -0.45 16.09 -5.77
CA TYR A 74 0.27 15.43 -4.68
C TYR A 74 1.57 14.78 -5.16
N ILE A 75 1.52 14.00 -6.27
CA ILE A 75 2.71 13.32 -6.80
C ILE A 75 3.79 14.34 -7.24
N ALA A 76 3.38 15.45 -7.88
CA ALA A 76 4.31 16.51 -8.24
C ALA A 76 4.95 17.16 -7.01
N ALA A 77 4.15 17.55 -6.02
CA ALA A 77 4.65 18.15 -4.77
C ALA A 77 5.58 17.20 -4.00
N ALA A 78 5.26 15.90 -3.98
CA ALA A 78 6.12 14.88 -3.37
C ALA A 78 7.47 14.79 -4.10
N ALA A 79 7.46 14.77 -5.44
CA ALA A 79 8.68 14.73 -6.24
C ALA A 79 9.55 15.98 -6.02
N ASP A 80 8.95 17.16 -5.97
CA ASP A 80 9.66 18.41 -5.70
C ASP A 80 10.29 18.41 -4.30
N SER A 81 9.53 17.99 -3.28
CA SER A 81 10.01 17.95 -1.90
C SER A 81 11.12 16.93 -1.67
N LEU A 82 11.04 15.77 -2.33
CA LEU A 82 12.02 14.69 -2.16
C LEU A 82 13.18 14.75 -3.18
N GLY A 83 13.09 15.59 -4.20
CA GLY A 83 14.04 15.64 -5.31
C GLY A 83 13.86 14.55 -6.37
N GLY A 84 12.67 13.93 -6.43
CA GLY A 84 12.29 12.86 -7.37
C GLY A 84 11.53 11.72 -6.72
N ILE A 85 11.30 10.61 -7.45
CA ILE A 85 10.60 9.42 -6.95
C ILE A 85 11.33 8.16 -7.42
N ASP A 86 11.70 7.28 -6.49
CA ASP A 86 12.26 5.95 -6.76
C ASP A 86 11.27 4.84 -6.41
N ILE A 87 10.39 5.08 -5.43
CA ILE A 87 9.44 4.10 -4.93
C ILE A 87 8.04 4.72 -4.85
N LEU A 88 7.04 4.03 -5.40
CA LEU A 88 5.63 4.35 -5.21
C LEU A 88 4.92 3.19 -4.52
N VAL A 89 4.23 3.45 -3.41
CA VAL A 89 3.35 2.47 -2.74
C VAL A 89 1.90 2.91 -2.86
N ASN A 90 1.10 2.14 -3.57
CA ASN A 90 -0.34 2.30 -3.70
C ASN A 90 -1.03 1.47 -2.61
N ASN A 91 -1.30 2.09 -1.44
CA ASN A 91 -1.82 1.39 -0.27
C ASN A 91 -3.28 1.76 0.06
N ALA A 92 -3.78 2.90 -0.38
CA ALA A 92 -5.12 3.34 -0.01
C ALA A 92 -6.22 2.36 -0.47
N SER A 93 -7.28 2.26 0.34
CA SER A 93 -8.46 1.48 0.00
C SER A 93 -9.75 2.22 0.39
N GLY A 94 -10.73 2.16 -0.50
CA GLY A 94 -12.09 2.63 -0.25
C GLY A 94 -12.90 1.66 0.59
N PHE A 95 -12.51 0.38 0.59
CA PHE A 95 -13.17 -0.70 1.29
C PHE A 95 -14.70 -0.69 1.11
N GLY A 96 -15.17 -0.67 -0.13
CA GLY A 96 -16.59 -0.85 -0.45
C GLY A 96 -17.01 -2.29 -0.12
N ALA A 97 -17.70 -2.47 1.02
CA ALA A 97 -18.04 -3.80 1.49
C ALA A 97 -19.36 -4.30 0.91
N THR A 98 -20.35 -3.42 0.80
CA THR A 98 -21.69 -3.77 0.31
C THR A 98 -21.71 -3.94 -1.21
N ASP A 99 -22.47 -4.95 -1.67
CA ASP A 99 -22.66 -5.22 -3.10
C ASP A 99 -23.77 -4.32 -3.66
N ASP A 100 -23.47 -3.02 -3.72
CA ASP A 100 -24.33 -1.96 -4.23
C ASP A 100 -23.49 -0.92 -5.01
N GLU A 101 -24.15 0.00 -5.69
CA GLU A 101 -23.51 1.04 -6.51
C GLU A 101 -22.48 1.87 -5.73
N GLU A 102 -22.75 2.18 -4.45
CA GLU A 102 -21.84 2.93 -3.61
C GLU A 102 -20.57 2.11 -3.27
N GLY A 103 -20.73 0.85 -2.88
CA GLY A 103 -19.63 -0.06 -2.60
C GLY A 103 -18.71 -0.26 -3.80
N TRP A 104 -19.30 -0.47 -4.98
CA TRP A 104 -18.53 -0.57 -6.23
C TRP A 104 -17.84 0.74 -6.59
N THR A 105 -18.53 1.86 -6.54
CA THR A 105 -17.96 3.17 -6.85
C THR A 105 -16.77 3.50 -5.93
N ARG A 106 -16.90 3.26 -4.63
CA ARG A 106 -15.81 3.49 -3.67
C ARG A 106 -14.59 2.60 -3.96
N SER A 107 -14.82 1.30 -4.16
CA SER A 107 -13.74 0.36 -4.43
C SER A 107 -13.05 0.66 -5.77
N LEU A 108 -13.80 0.90 -6.83
CA LEU A 108 -13.23 1.24 -8.13
C LEU A 108 -12.43 2.55 -8.10
N ASN A 109 -12.97 3.61 -7.50
CA ASN A 109 -12.32 4.92 -7.51
C ASN A 109 -11.05 4.95 -6.67
N ILE A 110 -11.03 4.32 -5.50
CA ILE A 110 -9.93 4.44 -4.55
C ILE A 110 -8.95 3.27 -4.67
N ASP A 111 -9.42 2.04 -4.85
CA ASP A 111 -8.49 0.91 -4.95
C ASP A 111 -7.88 0.80 -6.36
N VAL A 112 -8.68 0.94 -7.42
CA VAL A 112 -8.20 0.79 -8.80
C VAL A 112 -7.76 2.13 -9.39
N MET A 113 -8.68 3.09 -9.51
CA MET A 113 -8.39 4.33 -10.25
C MET A 113 -7.35 5.20 -9.58
N ALA A 114 -7.28 5.25 -8.24
CA ALA A 114 -6.19 5.95 -7.57
C ALA A 114 -4.84 5.30 -7.85
N THR A 115 -4.75 3.96 -7.82
CA THR A 115 -3.54 3.22 -8.18
C THR A 115 -3.08 3.51 -9.60
N VAL A 116 -4.02 3.49 -10.57
CA VAL A 116 -3.73 3.81 -11.97
C VAL A 116 -3.23 5.26 -12.12
N ARG A 117 -3.95 6.21 -11.52
CA ARG A 117 -3.64 7.66 -11.62
C ARG A 117 -2.31 8.00 -10.95
N ALA A 118 -2.05 7.48 -9.75
CA ALA A 118 -0.79 7.70 -9.04
C ALA A 118 0.40 7.09 -9.81
N SER A 119 0.23 5.86 -10.33
CA SER A 119 1.26 5.21 -11.15
C SER A 119 1.54 6.02 -12.41
N HIS A 120 0.52 6.45 -13.16
CA HIS A 120 0.71 7.25 -14.38
C HIS A 120 1.41 8.59 -14.10
N ALA A 121 1.13 9.24 -12.96
CA ALA A 121 1.79 10.48 -12.57
C ALA A 121 3.26 10.25 -12.13
N ALA A 122 3.56 9.12 -11.47
CA ALA A 122 4.88 8.82 -10.94
C ALA A 122 5.85 8.23 -12.00
N ILE A 123 5.35 7.42 -12.95
CA ILE A 123 6.18 6.72 -13.94
C ILE A 123 7.16 7.64 -14.68
N PRO A 124 6.76 8.79 -15.24
CA PRO A 124 7.71 9.69 -15.93
C PRO A 124 8.83 10.20 -15.02
N LEU A 125 8.53 10.42 -13.73
CA LEU A 125 9.49 10.87 -12.74
C LEU A 125 10.46 9.74 -12.35
N MET A 126 9.97 8.51 -12.25
CA MET A 126 10.78 7.32 -12.01
C MET A 126 11.68 6.99 -13.21
N GLU A 127 11.18 7.13 -14.44
CA GLU A 127 12.00 6.99 -15.66
C GLU A 127 13.16 7.98 -15.67
N LYS A 128 12.90 9.25 -15.32
CA LYS A 128 13.93 10.29 -15.20
C LYS A 128 14.95 9.95 -14.10
N ALA A 129 14.55 9.24 -13.05
CA ALA A 129 15.43 8.76 -11.99
C ALA A 129 16.24 7.51 -12.40
N GLY A 130 15.98 6.92 -13.57
CA GLY A 130 16.68 5.74 -14.09
C GLY A 130 16.02 4.41 -13.73
N GLY A 131 14.80 4.39 -13.20
CA GLY A 131 14.02 3.23 -12.80
C GLY A 131 13.44 3.34 -11.41
N GLY A 132 13.03 2.20 -10.82
CA GLY A 132 12.48 2.19 -9.46
C GLY A 132 11.58 0.99 -9.15
N ALA A 133 10.72 1.15 -8.14
CA ALA A 133 9.79 0.11 -7.71
C ALA A 133 8.38 0.67 -7.45
N ILE A 134 7.36 0.02 -7.98
CA ILE A 134 5.95 0.25 -7.64
C ILE A 134 5.46 -0.93 -6.82
N LEU A 135 4.80 -0.66 -5.70
CA LEU A 135 4.19 -1.66 -4.84
C LEU A 135 2.69 -1.39 -4.71
N ASN A 136 1.88 -2.37 -5.11
CA ASN A 136 0.43 -2.30 -4.97
C ASN A 136 -0.02 -3.13 -3.76
N ILE A 137 -0.82 -2.56 -2.86
CA ILE A 137 -1.39 -3.32 -1.74
C ILE A 137 -2.75 -3.89 -2.16
N SER A 138 -2.72 -5.19 -2.46
CA SER A 138 -3.91 -5.99 -2.75
C SER A 138 -4.51 -6.57 -1.46
N SER A 139 -4.96 -7.80 -1.47
CA SER A 139 -5.49 -8.59 -0.34
C SER A 139 -5.59 -10.05 -0.74
N ILE A 140 -5.52 -10.97 0.22
CA ILE A 140 -5.88 -12.37 -0.01
C ILE A 140 -7.33 -12.54 -0.49
N SER A 141 -8.22 -11.54 -0.23
CA SER A 141 -9.57 -11.51 -0.78
C SER A 141 -9.60 -11.45 -2.32
N GLY A 142 -8.53 -10.98 -2.96
CA GLY A 142 -8.41 -10.98 -4.42
C GLY A 142 -8.20 -12.36 -5.05
N TYR A 143 -7.91 -13.38 -4.27
CA TYR A 143 -7.68 -14.75 -4.74
C TYR A 143 -8.91 -15.66 -4.64
N ARG A 144 -9.91 -15.26 -3.87
CA ARG A 144 -11.08 -16.10 -3.59
C ARG A 144 -12.38 -15.29 -3.55
N ALA A 145 -13.50 -15.99 -3.71
CA ALA A 145 -14.82 -15.38 -3.61
C ALA A 145 -15.06 -14.80 -2.20
N SER A 146 -15.73 -13.66 -2.15
CA SER A 146 -16.16 -13.01 -0.91
C SER A 146 -17.64 -12.64 -1.01
N THR A 147 -18.47 -13.28 -0.19
CA THR A 147 -19.92 -12.96 -0.12
C THR A 147 -20.21 -11.73 0.75
N ARG A 148 -19.25 -11.26 1.51
CA ARG A 148 -19.40 -10.12 2.42
C ARG A 148 -18.81 -8.83 1.90
N THR A 149 -17.90 -8.91 0.94
CA THR A 149 -17.15 -7.77 0.41
C THR A 149 -16.85 -7.98 -1.07
N ALA A 150 -17.88 -8.31 -1.86
CA ALA A 150 -17.72 -8.64 -3.28
C ALA A 150 -17.01 -7.53 -4.07
N PRO A 151 -17.39 -6.24 -3.97
CA PRO A 151 -16.69 -5.18 -4.70
C PRO A 151 -15.21 -5.06 -4.31
N TYR A 152 -14.91 -5.13 -2.99
CA TYR A 152 -13.55 -5.08 -2.50
C TYR A 152 -12.70 -6.26 -3.03
N ALA A 153 -13.23 -7.49 -2.96
CA ALA A 153 -12.52 -8.67 -3.46
C ALA A 153 -12.22 -8.56 -4.96
N ALA A 154 -13.21 -8.15 -5.75
CA ALA A 154 -13.07 -7.98 -7.20
C ALA A 154 -11.99 -6.95 -7.57
N VAL A 155 -11.97 -5.78 -6.92
CA VAL A 155 -10.94 -4.76 -7.20
C VAL A 155 -9.55 -5.19 -6.72
N LYS A 156 -9.45 -6.00 -5.65
CA LYS A 156 -8.17 -6.56 -5.22
C LYS A 156 -7.65 -7.63 -6.18
N ALA A 157 -8.54 -8.41 -6.81
CA ALA A 157 -8.18 -9.29 -7.93
C ALA A 157 -7.71 -8.49 -9.17
N ALA A 158 -8.40 -7.39 -9.49
CA ALA A 158 -8.00 -6.50 -10.57
C ALA A 158 -6.59 -5.92 -10.34
N LEU A 159 -6.23 -5.56 -9.10
CA LEU A 159 -4.88 -5.08 -8.76
C LEU A 159 -3.80 -6.15 -8.94
N ILE A 160 -4.10 -7.43 -8.63
CA ILE A 160 -3.18 -8.55 -8.89
C ILE A 160 -2.86 -8.65 -10.38
N ASN A 161 -3.90 -8.66 -11.23
CA ASN A 161 -3.70 -8.71 -12.68
C ASN A 161 -3.01 -7.45 -13.21
N TYR A 162 -3.41 -6.26 -12.76
CA TYR A 162 -2.81 -5.00 -13.17
C TYR A 162 -1.33 -4.91 -12.79
N THR A 163 -0.93 -5.46 -11.66
CA THR A 163 0.47 -5.57 -11.23
C THR A 163 1.31 -6.33 -12.26
N MET A 164 0.83 -7.48 -12.75
CA MET A 164 1.53 -8.25 -13.79
C MET A 164 1.64 -7.48 -15.11
N SER A 165 0.55 -6.84 -15.52
CA SER A 165 0.50 -6.04 -16.74
C SER A 165 1.46 -4.85 -16.67
N GLN A 166 1.45 -4.11 -15.55
CA GLN A 166 2.39 -3.01 -15.33
C GLN A 166 3.84 -3.48 -15.30
N ALA A 167 4.13 -4.61 -14.65
CA ALA A 167 5.47 -5.17 -14.57
C ALA A 167 6.03 -5.45 -15.97
N LEU A 168 5.24 -6.06 -16.84
CA LEU A 168 5.63 -6.34 -18.22
C LEU A 168 5.86 -5.05 -19.02
N MET A 169 4.95 -4.07 -18.91
CA MET A 169 5.05 -2.80 -19.62
C MET A 169 6.25 -1.94 -19.17
N LEU A 170 6.60 -2.01 -17.88
CA LEU A 170 7.58 -1.11 -17.28
C LEU A 170 8.99 -1.74 -17.12
N ALA A 171 9.14 -3.05 -17.38
CA ALA A 171 10.44 -3.71 -17.33
C ALA A 171 11.51 -3.05 -18.23
N PRO A 172 11.20 -2.62 -19.48
CA PRO A 172 12.19 -1.91 -20.32
C PRO A 172 12.64 -0.57 -19.72
N LYS A 173 11.83 0.02 -18.83
CA LYS A 173 12.10 1.27 -18.12
C LYS A 173 12.81 1.07 -16.78
N LYS A 174 13.20 -0.17 -16.47
CA LYS A 174 13.84 -0.57 -15.20
C LYS A 174 12.97 -0.26 -13.98
N ILE A 175 11.65 -0.27 -14.14
CA ILE A 175 10.69 -0.12 -13.05
C ILE A 175 10.10 -1.49 -12.76
N ARG A 176 10.35 -2.00 -11.54
CA ARG A 176 9.75 -3.23 -11.04
C ARG A 176 8.36 -2.93 -10.48
N VAL A 177 7.41 -3.82 -10.69
CA VAL A 177 6.07 -3.69 -10.12
C VAL A 177 5.69 -4.99 -9.44
N ASN A 178 5.39 -4.93 -8.15
CA ASN A 178 4.95 -6.08 -7.38
C ASN A 178 3.73 -5.73 -6.54
N ALA A 179 3.05 -6.72 -6.00
CA ALA A 179 1.98 -6.55 -5.04
C ALA A 179 2.24 -7.31 -3.74
N ILE A 180 1.64 -6.85 -2.66
CA ILE A 180 1.43 -7.64 -1.45
C ILE A 180 -0.05 -7.92 -1.33
N ALA A 181 -0.40 -9.14 -0.95
CA ALA A 181 -1.74 -9.55 -0.57
C ALA A 181 -1.78 -9.84 0.95
N PRO A 182 -2.08 -8.83 1.79
CA PRO A 182 -2.20 -9.03 3.22
C PRO A 182 -3.37 -9.95 3.57
N GLY A 183 -3.20 -10.72 4.65
CA GLY A 183 -4.29 -11.36 5.38
C GLY A 183 -5.02 -10.38 6.30
N SER A 184 -5.61 -10.90 7.37
CA SER A 184 -6.26 -10.10 8.40
C SER A 184 -5.22 -9.43 9.30
N ILE A 185 -5.09 -8.10 9.18
CA ILE A 185 -4.11 -7.28 9.91
C ILE A 185 -4.80 -6.44 10.97
N GLU A 186 -4.41 -6.59 12.25
CA GLU A 186 -4.94 -5.82 13.38
C GLU A 186 -4.03 -4.65 13.72
N PHE A 187 -4.62 -3.47 13.92
CA PHE A 187 -3.91 -2.27 14.36
C PHE A 187 -4.87 -1.29 15.04
N PRO A 188 -4.38 -0.37 15.90
CA PRO A 188 -5.19 0.61 16.60
C PRO A 188 -6.08 1.45 15.67
N GLY A 189 -7.38 1.51 15.95
CA GLY A 189 -8.39 2.19 15.11
C GLY A 189 -8.74 1.42 13.83
N GLY A 190 -8.17 0.24 13.62
CA GLY A 190 -8.42 -0.62 12.47
C GLY A 190 -9.77 -1.35 12.52
N MET A 191 -10.11 -1.99 11.41
CA MET A 191 -11.36 -2.74 11.29
C MET A 191 -11.40 -3.94 12.25
N TRP A 192 -10.31 -4.69 12.35
CA TRP A 192 -10.26 -5.90 13.18
C TRP A 192 -10.28 -5.60 14.68
N GLU A 193 -9.59 -4.54 15.13
CA GLU A 193 -9.71 -4.08 16.51
C GLU A 193 -11.16 -3.72 16.87
N LYS A 194 -11.86 -2.99 15.98
CA LYS A 194 -13.27 -2.66 16.19
C LYS A 194 -14.16 -3.91 16.21
N ARG A 195 -13.92 -4.88 15.33
CA ARG A 195 -14.70 -6.11 15.25
C ARG A 195 -14.51 -7.02 16.45
N LYS A 196 -13.40 -6.92 17.16
CA LYS A 196 -13.14 -7.63 18.41
C LYS A 196 -14.25 -7.40 19.46
N THR A 197 -14.84 -6.19 19.44
CA THR A 197 -15.95 -5.81 20.33
C THR A 197 -17.30 -5.78 19.63
N SER A 198 -17.39 -5.31 18.38
CA SER A 198 -18.66 -5.12 17.68
C SER A 198 -19.19 -6.40 17.02
N ASP A 199 -18.31 -7.36 16.67
CA ASP A 199 -18.67 -8.65 16.08
C ASP A 199 -17.67 -9.74 16.51
N PRO A 200 -17.66 -10.14 17.80
CA PRO A 200 -16.70 -11.12 18.32
C PRO A 200 -16.81 -12.48 17.63
N LYS A 201 -18.00 -12.84 17.14
CA LYS A 201 -18.20 -14.11 16.42
C LYS A 201 -17.41 -14.14 15.13
N LEU A 202 -17.48 -13.08 14.33
CA LEU A 202 -16.70 -12.97 13.11
C LEU A 202 -15.21 -12.84 13.40
N TYR A 203 -14.83 -12.03 14.41
CA TYR A 203 -13.43 -11.88 14.81
C TYR A 203 -12.80 -13.24 15.14
N ASN A 204 -13.46 -14.03 16.01
CA ASN A 204 -12.97 -15.36 16.40
C ASN A 204 -12.99 -16.37 15.24
N ALA A 205 -13.98 -16.32 14.36
CA ALA A 205 -14.02 -17.18 13.18
C ALA A 205 -12.82 -16.90 12.25
N ILE A 206 -12.46 -15.64 12.06
CA ILE A 206 -11.29 -15.27 11.27
C ILE A 206 -10.00 -15.64 12.00
N LEU A 207 -9.88 -15.35 13.29
CA LEU A 207 -8.71 -15.73 14.08
C LEU A 207 -8.43 -17.23 13.98
N ASN A 208 -9.47 -18.06 14.13
CA ASN A 208 -9.37 -19.52 14.04
C ASN A 208 -9.08 -20.04 12.63
N SER A 209 -9.31 -19.23 11.58
CA SER A 209 -8.96 -19.58 10.20
C SER A 209 -7.51 -19.29 9.85
N ILE A 210 -6.74 -18.67 10.75
CA ILE A 210 -5.33 -18.36 10.49
C ILE A 210 -4.46 -19.45 11.10
N PRO A 211 -3.74 -20.26 10.31
CA PRO A 211 -2.89 -21.34 10.82
C PRO A 211 -1.82 -20.87 11.81
N TRP A 212 -1.35 -19.63 11.65
CA TRP A 212 -0.37 -19.01 12.57
C TRP A 212 -0.93 -18.67 13.97
N GLY A 213 -2.26 -18.81 14.18
CA GLY A 213 -2.93 -18.64 15.48
C GLY A 213 -3.11 -17.18 15.93
N ARG A 214 -2.85 -16.19 15.09
CA ARG A 214 -3.08 -14.77 15.38
C ARG A 214 -3.33 -13.96 14.11
N LEU A 215 -3.91 -12.78 14.28
CA LEU A 215 -3.91 -11.78 13.21
C LEU A 215 -2.49 -11.25 12.97
N GLY A 216 -2.22 -10.79 11.76
CA GLY A 216 -0.96 -10.13 11.42
C GLY A 216 -0.88 -8.70 11.95
N ASN A 217 0.33 -8.17 12.03
CA ASN A 217 0.62 -6.78 12.38
C ASN A 217 1.04 -5.99 11.14
N PRO A 218 0.81 -4.66 11.11
CA PRO A 218 1.23 -3.80 10.00
C PRO A 218 2.73 -3.87 9.68
N GLU A 219 3.56 -4.11 10.69
CA GLU A 219 5.02 -4.21 10.57
C GLU A 219 5.45 -5.41 9.71
N GLU A 220 4.68 -6.51 9.72
CA GLU A 220 4.94 -7.68 8.89
C GLU A 220 4.74 -7.37 7.41
N ILE A 221 3.74 -6.53 7.11
CA ILE A 221 3.53 -6.02 5.74
C ILE A 221 4.63 -5.01 5.36
N ALA A 222 5.04 -4.16 6.30
CA ALA A 222 6.12 -3.20 6.07
C ALA A 222 7.46 -3.89 5.77
N ASN A 223 7.77 -5.00 6.44
CA ASN A 223 8.97 -5.79 6.19
C ASN A 223 8.97 -6.40 4.78
N ALA A 224 7.83 -6.94 4.34
CA ALA A 224 7.68 -7.44 2.98
C ALA A 224 7.77 -6.31 1.93
N ALA A 225 7.18 -5.14 2.22
CA ALA A 225 7.27 -3.96 1.38
C ALA A 225 8.71 -3.46 1.26
N LEU A 226 9.44 -3.44 2.37
CA LEU A 226 10.85 -3.06 2.40
C LEU A 226 11.69 -3.97 1.51
N PHE A 227 11.49 -5.29 1.59
CA PHE A 227 12.16 -6.25 0.71
C PHE A 227 11.83 -5.99 -0.76
N LEU A 228 10.55 -5.96 -1.13
CA LEU A 228 10.11 -5.83 -2.52
C LEU A 228 10.51 -4.49 -3.16
N CYS A 229 10.66 -3.43 -2.37
CA CYS A 229 11.06 -2.11 -2.87
C CYS A 229 12.57 -1.88 -2.85
N SER A 230 13.36 -2.77 -2.24
CA SER A 230 14.81 -2.66 -2.14
C SER A 230 15.55 -3.34 -3.31
N ASP A 231 16.85 -3.12 -3.37
CA ASP A 231 17.73 -3.77 -4.34
C ASP A 231 17.88 -5.29 -4.08
N ALA A 232 17.53 -5.78 -2.87
CA ALA A 232 17.46 -7.21 -2.58
C ALA A 232 16.41 -7.95 -3.43
N ALA A 233 15.41 -7.23 -3.95
CA ALA A 233 14.40 -7.74 -4.88
C ALA A 233 14.64 -7.31 -6.33
N SER A 234 15.88 -7.01 -6.73
CA SER A 234 16.22 -6.47 -8.07
C SER A 234 15.78 -7.37 -9.24
N TRP A 235 15.58 -8.67 -9.02
CA TRP A 235 15.11 -9.62 -10.02
C TRP A 235 13.66 -10.09 -9.79
N VAL A 236 12.92 -9.37 -8.92
CA VAL A 236 11.51 -9.70 -8.59
C VAL A 236 10.60 -8.63 -9.17
N THR A 237 9.78 -9.03 -10.16
CA THR A 237 8.75 -8.16 -10.76
C THR A 237 7.55 -8.99 -11.18
N GLY A 238 6.36 -8.40 -11.21
CA GLY A 238 5.10 -9.06 -11.56
C GLY A 238 4.56 -10.01 -10.50
N GLN A 239 5.16 -10.06 -9.30
CA GLN A 239 4.77 -11.00 -8.26
C GLN A 239 3.76 -10.40 -7.29
N THR A 240 2.88 -11.25 -6.76
CA THR A 240 2.02 -10.92 -5.62
C THR A 240 2.39 -11.82 -4.45
N LEU A 241 2.93 -11.22 -3.39
CA LEU A 241 3.35 -11.92 -2.19
C LEU A 241 2.22 -11.93 -1.17
N SER A 242 1.70 -13.10 -0.82
CA SER A 242 0.78 -13.24 0.32
C SER A 242 1.54 -13.12 1.64
N VAL A 243 1.06 -12.23 2.52
CA VAL A 243 1.61 -12.04 3.87
C VAL A 243 0.44 -12.14 4.84
N ASP A 244 0.14 -13.37 5.27
CA ASP A 244 -1.18 -13.70 5.83
C ASP A 244 -1.17 -14.80 6.90
N GLY A 245 0.00 -15.29 7.33
CA GLY A 245 0.09 -16.37 8.31
C GLY A 245 -0.54 -17.69 7.86
N GLY A 246 -0.63 -17.90 6.53
CA GLY A 246 -1.25 -19.09 5.92
C GLY A 246 -2.78 -19.00 5.80
N GLN A 247 -3.39 -17.86 6.08
CA GLN A 247 -4.85 -17.67 6.06
C GLN A 247 -5.49 -17.99 4.70
N PHE A 248 -4.77 -17.80 3.62
CA PHE A 248 -5.26 -18.11 2.28
C PHE A 248 -5.30 -19.62 1.98
N LEU A 249 -4.45 -20.39 2.63
CA LEU A 249 -4.30 -21.83 2.40
C LEU A 249 -5.27 -22.69 3.22
N ALA A 250 -5.92 -22.11 4.22
CA ALA A 250 -6.83 -22.78 5.15
C ALA A 250 -8.31 -22.70 4.72
#